data_be635e84848395c31304be3121ea69b7
#
_entry.id   be635e84848395c31304be3121ea69b7
#
_cell.length_a   1.000
_cell.length_b   1.000
_cell.length_c   1.000
_cell.angle_alpha   90.00
_cell.angle_beta   90.00
_cell.angle_gamma   90.00
#
_symmetry.space_group_name_H-M   'P 1'
#
loop_
_entity.id
_entity.type
_entity.pdbx_description
1 polymer ?
#
loop_
_entity_poly.entity_id
_entity_poly.type
_entity_poly.pdbx_seq_one_letter_code
_entity_poly.pdbx_strand_id
1 'polypeptide(L)'
;MNDLLSLSQLFDKKIFRIPDYQRGYAWGESQLDDFWDDLINLGEDRSHYTGMLSLKELKKVDVSSWEEEKWIIQDKDYKPFHVVDGQQRLTTFIIFASSILRLAEKYKLEYLNGDDLETIKARYIVESKKPLNIQKAYKFGYETDNPSFDYLRYVVLGQEAPGNIEETFYTLNLEHAKKYFDEHLEAVYKEKGKDEIESIFKKLVNRLHFNIHYIDDDFDVFVAFETMNNRG
;
A
#
# COMPACT_ATOMS: atom_id res chain seq x y z
N MET A 1 10.93 3.61 -20.54
CA MET A 1 12.11 3.43 -19.65
C MET A 1 11.60 2.65 -18.44
N ASN A 2 12.22 1.54 -18.10
CA ASN A 2 11.79 0.78 -16.92
C ASN A 2 12.57 1.32 -15.72
N ASP A 3 11.86 1.92 -14.77
CA ASP A 3 12.47 2.47 -13.57
C ASP A 3 12.39 1.46 -12.43
N LEU A 4 13.52 1.14 -11.82
CA LEU A 4 13.57 0.31 -10.63
C LEU A 4 13.43 1.21 -9.41
N LEU A 5 12.24 1.19 -8.78
CA LEU A 5 11.92 2.07 -7.66
C LEU A 5 11.67 1.29 -6.37
N SER A 6 12.22 1.81 -5.27
CA SER A 6 11.84 1.39 -3.92
C SER A 6 10.44 1.92 -3.55
N LEU A 7 9.86 1.40 -2.47
CA LEU A 7 8.55 1.87 -2.01
C LEU A 7 8.59 3.38 -1.66
N SER A 8 9.68 3.85 -1.03
CA SER A 8 9.83 5.27 -0.69
C SER A 8 9.88 6.18 -1.92
N GLN A 9 10.49 5.73 -3.02
CA GLN A 9 10.51 6.45 -4.29
C GLN A 9 9.17 6.34 -5.03
N LEU A 10 8.52 5.17 -4.95
CA LEU A 10 7.23 4.93 -5.58
C LEU A 10 6.15 5.85 -5.02
N PHE A 11 6.10 6.03 -3.68
CA PHE A 11 5.10 6.86 -3.01
C PHE A 11 5.42 8.35 -2.98
N ASP A 12 6.51 8.79 -3.61
CA ASP A 12 6.81 10.22 -3.69
C ASP A 12 5.81 10.93 -4.60
N LYS A 13 4.95 11.74 -3.98
CA LYS A 13 3.88 12.52 -4.63
C LYS A 13 2.98 11.71 -5.59
N LYS A 14 2.64 10.46 -5.24
CA LYS A 14 1.73 9.62 -6.01
C LYS A 14 0.62 9.04 -5.14
N ILE A 15 -0.53 8.82 -5.77
CA ILE A 15 -1.70 8.16 -5.19
C ILE A 15 -2.11 7.03 -6.13
N PHE A 16 -2.46 5.89 -5.55
CA PHE A 16 -2.75 4.67 -6.29
C PHE A 16 -4.15 4.16 -6.00
N ARG A 17 -4.85 3.75 -7.05
CA ARG A 17 -6.12 3.02 -6.94
C ARG A 17 -6.06 1.76 -7.79
N ILE A 18 -6.67 0.70 -7.24
CA ILE A 18 -6.94 -0.53 -7.97
C ILE A 18 -8.29 -0.34 -8.67
N PRO A 19 -8.34 -0.40 -10.01
CA PRO A 19 -9.57 -0.22 -10.76
C PRO A 19 -10.54 -1.40 -10.58
N ASP A 20 -11.85 -1.17 -10.82
CA ASP A 20 -12.92 -2.14 -10.53
C ASP A 20 -12.90 -3.41 -11.39
N TYR A 21 -12.24 -3.38 -12.54
CA TYR A 21 -12.05 -4.58 -13.36
C TYR A 21 -11.01 -5.56 -12.79
N GLN A 22 -10.28 -5.14 -11.77
CA GLN A 22 -9.31 -5.98 -11.07
C GLN A 22 -10.00 -6.79 -9.96
N ARG A 23 -9.54 -8.04 -9.77
CA ARG A 23 -9.98 -8.83 -8.62
C ARG A 23 -9.54 -8.18 -7.31
N GLY A 24 -10.28 -8.45 -6.23
CA GLY A 24 -9.87 -8.05 -4.88
C GLY A 24 -8.61 -8.78 -4.39
N TYR A 25 -8.25 -8.57 -3.15
CA TYR A 25 -7.07 -9.15 -2.54
C TYR A 25 -7.22 -10.67 -2.34
N ALA A 26 -6.30 -11.44 -2.91
CA ALA A 26 -6.42 -12.89 -3.00
C ALA A 26 -5.22 -13.68 -2.44
N TRP A 27 -4.21 -12.99 -1.86
CA TRP A 27 -3.09 -13.68 -1.21
C TRP A 27 -3.56 -14.41 0.05
N GLY A 28 -3.13 -15.67 0.17
CA GLY A 28 -3.32 -16.50 1.34
C GLY A 28 -1.99 -16.66 2.11
N GLU A 29 -1.99 -17.56 3.08
CA GLU A 29 -0.89 -17.76 4.02
C GLU A 29 0.45 -18.02 3.33
N SER A 30 0.48 -18.89 2.31
CA SER A 30 1.72 -19.22 1.59
C SER A 30 2.39 -18.00 0.94
N GLN A 31 1.62 -17.09 0.32
CA GLN A 31 2.18 -15.88 -0.26
C GLN A 31 2.61 -14.86 0.81
N LEU A 32 1.95 -14.86 1.97
CA LEU A 32 2.33 -14.03 3.10
C LEU A 32 3.63 -14.53 3.75
N ASP A 33 3.78 -15.86 3.86
CA ASP A 33 5.02 -16.50 4.33
C ASP A 33 6.20 -16.16 3.41
N ASP A 34 6.02 -16.34 2.10
CA ASP A 34 7.05 -16.00 1.11
C ASP A 34 7.47 -14.53 1.22
N PHE A 35 6.49 -13.62 1.33
CA PHE A 35 6.76 -12.19 1.47
C PHE A 35 7.50 -11.87 2.79
N TRP A 36 7.07 -12.49 3.89
CA TRP A 36 7.69 -12.33 5.20
C TRP A 36 9.14 -12.81 5.19
N ASP A 37 9.38 -14.01 4.67
CA ASP A 37 10.70 -14.62 4.61
C ASP A 37 11.66 -13.83 3.72
N ASP A 38 11.20 -13.36 2.56
CA ASP A 38 11.99 -12.50 1.68
C ASP A 38 12.45 -11.23 2.38
N LEU A 39 11.58 -10.62 3.20
CA LEU A 39 11.90 -9.38 3.90
C LEU A 39 12.79 -9.60 5.13
N ILE A 40 12.47 -10.60 5.96
CA ILE A 40 13.22 -10.85 7.20
C ILE A 40 14.64 -11.34 6.89
N ASN A 41 14.79 -12.23 5.91
CA ASN A 41 16.08 -12.79 5.52
C ASN A 41 16.90 -11.85 4.62
N LEU A 42 16.33 -10.71 4.20
CA LEU A 42 17.06 -9.73 3.39
C LEU A 42 18.19 -9.09 4.21
N GLY A 43 19.42 -9.17 3.70
CA GLY A 43 20.55 -8.47 4.31
C GLY A 43 20.40 -6.95 4.20
N GLU A 44 20.90 -6.22 5.20
CA GLU A 44 20.74 -4.75 5.27
C GLU A 44 21.30 -4.00 4.04
N ASP A 45 22.37 -4.50 3.44
CA ASP A 45 23.02 -3.90 2.26
C ASP A 45 22.55 -4.48 0.92
N ARG A 46 21.56 -5.40 0.96
CA ARG A 46 21.02 -6.00 -0.25
C ARG A 46 19.70 -5.39 -0.63
N SER A 47 19.40 -5.39 -1.93
CA SER A 47 18.07 -5.08 -2.45
C SER A 47 17.43 -6.34 -2.99
N HIS A 48 16.11 -6.44 -2.84
CA HIS A 48 15.30 -7.54 -3.35
C HIS A 48 14.40 -7.03 -4.49
N TYR A 49 14.39 -7.73 -5.60
CA TYR A 49 13.48 -7.46 -6.70
C TYR A 49 12.12 -8.10 -6.44
N THR A 50 11.11 -7.28 -6.23
CA THR A 50 9.76 -7.73 -5.85
C THR A 50 8.89 -8.08 -7.06
N GLY A 51 9.28 -7.61 -8.26
CA GLY A 51 8.55 -7.87 -9.49
C GLY A 51 8.16 -6.61 -10.24
N MET A 52 7.36 -6.79 -11.29
CA MET A 52 6.86 -5.68 -12.10
C MET A 52 5.61 -5.05 -11.48
N LEU A 53 5.48 -3.75 -11.63
CA LEU A 53 4.30 -2.97 -11.29
C LEU A 53 3.92 -2.14 -12.52
N SER A 54 2.74 -2.38 -13.08
CA SER A 54 2.23 -1.64 -14.23
C SER A 54 1.27 -0.55 -13.77
N LEU A 55 1.57 0.69 -14.15
CA LEU A 55 0.86 1.89 -13.70
C LEU A 55 0.34 2.69 -14.87
N LYS A 56 -0.90 3.18 -14.79
CA LYS A 56 -1.46 4.15 -15.72
C LYS A 56 -1.72 5.46 -15.00
N GLU A 57 -1.05 6.55 -15.43
CA GLU A 57 -1.32 7.89 -14.90
C GLU A 57 -2.72 8.35 -15.36
N LEU A 58 -3.51 8.87 -14.42
CA LEU A 58 -4.87 9.35 -14.69
C LEU A 58 -4.86 10.85 -14.92
N LYS A 59 -5.73 11.31 -15.85
CA LYS A 59 -5.96 12.74 -16.05
C LYS A 59 -6.85 13.30 -14.95
N LYS A 60 -6.79 14.60 -14.72
CA LYS A 60 -7.61 15.26 -13.68
C LYS A 60 -9.13 15.03 -13.85
N VAL A 61 -9.60 14.82 -15.07
CA VAL A 61 -11.00 14.50 -15.36
C VAL A 61 -11.38 13.09 -14.92
N ASP A 62 -10.47 12.15 -15.01
CA ASP A 62 -10.70 10.73 -14.68
C ASP A 62 -10.82 10.48 -13.17
N VAL A 63 -10.32 11.41 -12.34
CA VAL A 63 -10.38 11.37 -10.88
C VAL A 63 -11.49 12.24 -10.28
N SER A 64 -12.51 12.56 -11.07
CA SER A 64 -13.63 13.40 -10.63
C SER A 64 -14.41 12.78 -9.46
N SER A 65 -14.45 11.46 -9.35
CA SER A 65 -15.06 10.70 -8.25
C SER A 65 -14.22 10.64 -6.96
N TRP A 66 -12.93 10.98 -7.01
CA TRP A 66 -12.04 10.93 -5.84
C TRP A 66 -12.16 12.20 -4.99
N GLU A 67 -13.34 12.42 -4.44
CA GLU A 67 -13.68 13.65 -3.71
C GLU A 67 -12.73 13.91 -2.52
N GLU A 68 -12.34 12.87 -1.80
CA GLU A 68 -11.47 12.99 -0.64
C GLU A 68 -10.03 13.35 -1.00
N GLU A 69 -9.56 12.94 -2.18
CA GLU A 69 -8.19 13.14 -2.65
C GLU A 69 -8.01 14.38 -3.55
N LYS A 70 -9.09 15.05 -3.97
CA LYS A 70 -9.00 16.23 -4.85
C LYS A 70 -8.01 17.28 -4.33
N TRP A 71 -8.04 17.57 -3.05
CA TRP A 71 -7.20 18.60 -2.47
C TRP A 71 -5.71 18.27 -2.55
N ILE A 72 -5.31 17.01 -2.35
CA ILE A 72 -3.90 16.64 -2.40
C ILE A 72 -3.38 16.60 -3.84
N ILE A 73 -4.24 16.23 -4.79
CA ILE A 73 -3.92 16.25 -6.23
C ILE A 73 -3.78 17.70 -6.72
N GLN A 74 -4.68 18.61 -6.30
CA GLN A 74 -4.73 19.98 -6.79
C GLN A 74 -3.76 20.91 -6.04
N ASP A 75 -3.73 20.83 -4.69
CA ASP A 75 -3.00 21.77 -3.86
C ASP A 75 -1.54 21.33 -3.62
N LYS A 76 -1.24 20.03 -3.74
CA LYS A 76 0.09 19.46 -3.45
C LYS A 76 0.75 18.77 -4.63
N ASP A 77 0.15 18.83 -5.83
CA ASP A 77 0.66 18.25 -7.07
C ASP A 77 0.90 16.73 -7.01
N TYR A 78 0.04 16.01 -6.29
CA TYR A 78 0.07 14.55 -6.33
C TYR A 78 -0.47 14.02 -7.66
N LYS A 79 0.19 12.99 -8.18
CA LYS A 79 -0.21 12.31 -9.41
C LYS A 79 -1.04 11.08 -9.11
N PRO A 80 -2.24 10.96 -9.66
CA PRO A 80 -3.10 9.80 -9.51
C PRO A 80 -2.73 8.70 -10.52
N PHE A 81 -2.70 7.45 -10.05
CA PHE A 81 -2.42 6.27 -10.88
C PHE A 81 -3.41 5.14 -10.66
N HIS A 82 -3.77 4.44 -11.72
CA HIS A 82 -4.31 3.09 -11.63
C HIS A 82 -3.18 2.06 -11.57
N VAL A 83 -3.35 1.07 -10.70
CA VAL A 83 -2.48 -0.11 -10.62
C VAL A 83 -3.06 -1.17 -11.55
N VAL A 84 -2.45 -1.37 -12.72
CA VAL A 84 -2.93 -2.30 -13.75
C VAL A 84 -2.38 -3.71 -13.52
N ASP A 85 -1.17 -3.84 -12.96
CA ASP A 85 -0.59 -5.11 -12.54
C ASP A 85 0.28 -4.93 -11.29
N GLY A 86 0.44 -5.99 -10.50
CA GLY A 86 1.20 -5.97 -9.24
C GLY A 86 0.39 -5.54 -8.01
N GLN A 87 -0.93 -5.41 -8.15
CA GLN A 87 -1.85 -4.97 -7.09
C GLN A 87 -1.74 -5.77 -5.79
N GLN A 88 -1.63 -7.11 -5.87
CA GLN A 88 -1.56 -7.97 -4.68
C GLN A 88 -0.35 -7.61 -3.82
N ARG A 89 0.81 -7.48 -4.45
CA ARG A 89 2.07 -7.10 -3.79
C ARG A 89 1.97 -5.72 -3.16
N LEU A 90 1.48 -4.72 -3.92
CA LEU A 90 1.36 -3.36 -3.41
C LEU A 90 0.36 -3.28 -2.24
N THR A 91 -0.76 -4.01 -2.30
CA THR A 91 -1.71 -4.13 -1.19
C THR A 91 -1.02 -4.72 0.05
N THR A 92 -0.26 -5.80 -0.12
CA THR A 92 0.49 -6.44 0.99
C THR A 92 1.47 -5.47 1.63
N PHE A 93 2.19 -4.67 0.85
CA PHE A 93 3.07 -3.62 1.38
C PHE A 93 2.34 -2.63 2.27
N ILE A 94 1.18 -2.17 1.85
CA ILE A 94 0.38 -1.19 2.61
C ILE A 94 -0.16 -1.79 3.89
N ILE A 95 -0.65 -3.03 3.85
CA ILE A 95 -1.09 -3.77 5.04
C ILE A 95 0.06 -3.89 6.03
N PHE A 96 1.23 -4.32 5.55
CA PHE A 96 2.41 -4.52 6.38
C PHE A 96 2.93 -3.21 6.99
N ALA A 97 3.05 -2.14 6.19
CA ALA A 97 3.43 -0.81 6.68
C ALA A 97 2.45 -0.29 7.75
N SER A 98 1.15 -0.53 7.55
CA SER A 98 0.12 -0.19 8.55
C SER A 98 0.26 -1.03 9.82
N SER A 99 0.63 -2.31 9.72
CA SER A 99 0.88 -3.17 10.89
C SER A 99 2.10 -2.69 11.71
N ILE A 100 3.17 -2.26 11.04
CA ILE A 100 4.33 -1.65 11.72
C ILE A 100 3.93 -0.37 12.46
N LEU A 101 3.12 0.50 11.84
CA LEU A 101 2.65 1.73 12.49
C LEU A 101 1.78 1.43 13.70
N ARG A 102 0.85 0.47 13.63
CA ARG A 102 0.04 0.05 14.78
C ARG A 102 0.89 -0.50 15.92
N LEU A 103 1.90 -1.31 15.59
CA LEU A 103 2.84 -1.80 16.58
C LEU A 103 3.60 -0.63 17.25
N ALA A 104 4.10 0.31 16.47
CA ALA A 104 4.81 1.48 16.96
C ALA A 104 3.92 2.33 17.88
N GLU A 105 2.67 2.59 17.50
CA GLU A 105 1.68 3.29 18.33
C GLU A 105 1.41 2.54 19.65
N LYS A 106 1.21 1.22 19.58
CA LYS A 106 0.97 0.35 20.75
C LYS A 106 2.11 0.42 21.77
N TYR A 107 3.35 0.41 21.31
CA TYR A 107 4.54 0.47 22.15
C TYR A 107 5.08 1.88 22.36
N LYS A 108 4.35 2.91 21.91
CA LYS A 108 4.69 4.33 22.07
C LYS A 108 6.08 4.68 21.51
N LEU A 109 6.41 4.10 20.38
CA LEU A 109 7.60 4.49 19.63
C LEU A 109 7.30 5.84 18.95
N GLU A 110 8.17 6.82 19.15
CA GLU A 110 7.97 8.17 18.59
C GLU A 110 8.47 8.26 17.15
N TYR A 111 9.51 7.50 16.82
CA TYR A 111 10.20 7.55 15.52
C TYR A 111 10.50 6.14 15.00
N LEU A 112 10.50 6.01 13.66
CA LEU A 112 11.03 4.87 12.93
C LEU A 112 11.97 5.40 11.84
N ASN A 113 13.22 4.95 11.84
CA ASN A 113 14.26 5.41 10.90
C ASN A 113 14.46 6.94 10.85
N GLY A 114 14.23 7.64 11.95
CA GLY A 114 14.39 9.08 12.05
C GLY A 114 13.17 9.91 11.63
N ASP A 115 12.15 9.30 11.05
CA ASP A 115 10.88 9.95 10.73
C ASP A 115 9.87 9.71 11.87
N ASP A 116 9.06 10.73 12.22
CA ASP A 116 7.94 10.56 13.14
C ASP A 116 6.80 9.75 12.48
N LEU A 117 5.96 9.11 13.32
CA LEU A 117 4.91 8.22 12.84
C LEU A 117 3.87 8.93 11.96
N GLU A 118 3.57 10.20 12.24
CA GLU A 118 2.62 10.99 11.42
C GLU A 118 3.19 11.26 10.02
N THR A 119 4.47 11.54 9.91
CA THR A 119 5.18 11.71 8.63
C THR A 119 5.14 10.40 7.82
N ILE A 120 5.42 9.27 8.46
CA ILE A 120 5.36 7.95 7.81
C ILE A 120 3.93 7.64 7.35
N LYS A 121 2.94 7.86 8.22
CA LYS A 121 1.53 7.65 7.92
C LYS A 121 1.06 8.53 6.75
N ALA A 122 1.46 9.81 6.75
CA ALA A 122 1.15 10.74 5.67
C ALA A 122 1.79 10.34 4.33
N ARG A 123 2.97 9.72 4.35
CA ARG A 123 3.65 9.28 3.13
C ARG A 123 3.02 8.05 2.51
N TYR A 124 2.70 7.02 3.30
CA TYR A 124 2.33 5.69 2.78
C TYR A 124 0.86 5.33 2.93
N ILE A 125 0.17 5.86 3.92
CA ILE A 125 -1.19 5.42 4.29
C ILE A 125 -2.22 6.51 4.01
N VAL A 126 -2.24 7.56 4.83
CA VAL A 126 -3.27 8.61 4.78
C VAL A 126 -2.71 9.94 5.25
N GLU A 127 -2.97 10.97 4.47
CA GLU A 127 -2.62 12.34 4.83
C GLU A 127 -3.87 13.14 5.16
N SER A 128 -3.85 13.86 6.27
CA SER A 128 -4.95 14.72 6.71
C SER A 128 -4.70 16.16 6.33
N LYS A 129 -5.71 16.85 5.79
CA LYS A 129 -5.63 18.28 5.42
C LYS A 129 -5.63 19.15 6.67
N LYS A 130 -4.50 19.78 6.94
CA LYS A 130 -4.36 20.73 8.06
C LYS A 130 -5.08 22.06 7.75
N PRO A 131 -5.53 22.83 8.77
CA PRO A 131 -5.35 22.58 10.21
C PRO A 131 -6.43 21.69 10.84
N LEU A 132 -7.58 21.48 10.19
CA LEU A 132 -8.75 20.84 10.82
C LEU A 132 -8.74 19.31 10.78
N ASN A 133 -7.90 18.71 9.93
CA ASN A 133 -7.77 17.27 9.72
C ASN A 133 -9.09 16.52 9.34
N ILE A 134 -10.08 17.25 8.81
CA ILE A 134 -11.40 16.71 8.44
C ILE A 134 -11.30 15.92 7.12
N GLN A 135 -10.57 16.47 6.13
CA GLN A 135 -10.37 15.80 4.85
C GLN A 135 -9.14 14.90 4.93
N LYS A 136 -9.30 13.66 4.51
CA LYS A 136 -8.24 12.65 4.48
C LYS A 136 -8.01 12.21 3.05
N ALA A 137 -6.73 12.01 2.66
CA ALA A 137 -6.36 11.47 1.35
C ALA A 137 -5.58 10.17 1.56
N TYR A 138 -6.16 9.05 1.13
CA TYR A 138 -5.51 7.75 1.19
C TYR A 138 -4.54 7.60 0.03
N LYS A 139 -3.31 7.20 0.31
CA LYS A 139 -2.27 7.04 -0.71
C LYS A 139 -2.48 5.83 -1.61
N PHE A 140 -3.19 4.83 -1.09
CA PHE A 140 -3.50 3.59 -1.79
C PHE A 140 -4.91 3.11 -1.42
N GLY A 141 -5.60 2.48 -2.37
CA GLY A 141 -6.90 1.86 -2.17
C GLY A 141 -7.50 1.28 -3.43
N TYR A 142 -8.77 0.98 -3.37
CA TYR A 142 -9.59 0.58 -4.50
C TYR A 142 -10.40 1.78 -5.00
N GLU A 143 -11.10 1.65 -6.13
CA GLU A 143 -12.08 2.65 -6.55
C GLU A 143 -13.19 2.82 -5.50
N THR A 144 -13.84 3.98 -5.49
CA THR A 144 -14.70 4.43 -4.40
C THR A 144 -15.86 3.50 -4.11
N ASP A 145 -16.43 2.88 -5.14
CA ASP A 145 -17.61 2.00 -5.02
C ASP A 145 -17.24 0.52 -4.74
N ASN A 146 -15.95 0.21 -4.58
CA ASN A 146 -15.49 -1.14 -4.34
C ASN A 146 -15.55 -1.48 -2.84
N PRO A 147 -16.24 -2.55 -2.41
CA PRO A 147 -16.35 -2.94 -0.99
C PRO A 147 -14.98 -3.15 -0.32
N SER A 148 -13.97 -3.55 -1.09
CA SER A 148 -12.61 -3.72 -0.57
C SER A 148 -11.99 -2.39 -0.13
N PHE A 149 -12.43 -1.24 -0.66
CA PHE A 149 -11.92 0.06 -0.24
C PHE A 149 -12.36 0.42 1.17
N ASP A 150 -13.64 0.29 1.46
CA ASP A 150 -14.16 0.53 2.81
C ASP A 150 -13.57 -0.45 3.81
N TYR A 151 -13.45 -1.72 3.45
CA TYR A 151 -12.83 -2.71 4.32
C TYR A 151 -11.37 -2.40 4.60
N LEU A 152 -10.60 -2.02 3.58
CA LEU A 152 -9.21 -1.58 3.73
C LEU A 152 -9.12 -0.39 4.69
N ARG A 153 -9.93 0.66 4.48
CA ARG A 153 -9.92 1.88 5.30
C ARG A 153 -10.27 1.64 6.75
N TYR A 154 -11.36 0.93 6.99
CA TYR A 154 -11.97 0.81 8.31
C TYR A 154 -11.41 -0.36 9.12
N VAL A 155 -11.27 -1.52 8.52
CA VAL A 155 -10.79 -2.72 9.23
C VAL A 155 -9.26 -2.80 9.24
N VAL A 156 -8.63 -2.61 8.08
CA VAL A 156 -7.18 -2.79 7.95
C VAL A 156 -6.41 -1.57 8.43
N LEU A 157 -6.81 -0.36 8.01
CA LEU A 157 -6.11 0.88 8.34
C LEU A 157 -6.64 1.54 9.62
N GLY A 158 -7.65 0.94 10.28
CA GLY A 158 -8.09 1.31 11.62
C GLY A 158 -8.84 2.65 11.71
N GLN A 159 -9.58 3.02 10.67
CA GLN A 159 -10.47 4.18 10.74
C GLN A 159 -11.81 3.80 11.40
N GLU A 160 -12.52 4.77 11.94
CA GLU A 160 -13.88 4.53 12.45
C GLU A 160 -14.84 4.26 11.29
N ALA A 161 -15.54 3.13 11.35
CA ALA A 161 -16.51 2.74 10.33
C ALA A 161 -17.82 3.51 10.48
N PRO A 162 -18.44 4.00 9.39
CA PRO A 162 -19.73 4.68 9.45
C PRO A 162 -20.92 3.74 9.68
N GLY A 163 -20.70 2.42 9.63
CA GLY A 163 -21.74 1.39 9.74
C GLY A 163 -21.21 -0.01 9.49
N ASN A 164 -22.09 -0.92 9.05
CA ASN A 164 -21.71 -2.27 8.66
C ASN A 164 -20.88 -2.24 7.37
N ILE A 165 -19.78 -2.99 7.38
CA ILE A 165 -18.88 -3.14 6.23
C ILE A 165 -19.15 -4.50 5.61
N GLU A 166 -19.20 -4.54 4.26
CA GLU A 166 -19.48 -5.76 3.51
C GLU A 166 -18.32 -6.76 3.64
N GLU A 167 -18.63 -7.99 4.02
CA GLU A 167 -17.70 -9.10 4.06
C GLU A 167 -17.80 -9.91 2.77
N THR A 168 -16.67 -10.05 2.09
CA THR A 168 -16.50 -10.88 0.90
C THR A 168 -15.28 -11.77 1.08
N PHE A 169 -15.09 -12.76 0.21
CA PHE A 169 -13.86 -13.55 0.19
C PHE A 169 -12.60 -12.66 0.15
N TYR A 170 -12.62 -11.61 -0.63
CA TYR A 170 -11.48 -10.70 -0.79
C TYR A 170 -11.23 -9.81 0.43
N THR A 171 -12.29 -9.35 1.07
CA THR A 171 -12.16 -8.52 2.27
C THR A 171 -11.69 -9.32 3.47
N LEU A 172 -12.11 -10.58 3.60
CA LEU A 172 -11.61 -11.51 4.62
C LEU A 172 -10.11 -11.82 4.43
N ASN A 173 -9.62 -11.90 3.20
CA ASN A 173 -8.18 -12.03 2.95
C ASN A 173 -7.38 -10.80 3.37
N LEU A 174 -7.94 -9.58 3.22
CA LEU A 174 -7.32 -8.35 3.75
C LEU A 174 -7.17 -8.41 5.27
N GLU A 175 -8.21 -8.86 5.97
CA GLU A 175 -8.17 -9.03 7.43
C GLU A 175 -7.19 -10.11 7.87
N HIS A 176 -7.19 -11.23 7.16
CA HIS A 176 -6.24 -12.32 7.42
C HIS A 176 -4.79 -11.83 7.29
N ALA A 177 -4.46 -11.12 6.22
CA ALA A 177 -3.13 -10.57 6.02
C ALA A 177 -2.74 -9.57 7.13
N LYS A 178 -3.68 -8.69 7.53
CA LYS A 178 -3.48 -7.79 8.66
C LYS A 178 -3.14 -8.55 9.94
N LYS A 179 -3.95 -9.56 10.29
CA LYS A 179 -3.78 -10.37 11.51
C LYS A 179 -2.45 -11.11 11.48
N TYR A 180 -2.12 -11.71 10.34
CA TYR A 180 -0.85 -12.40 10.12
C TYR A 180 0.35 -11.50 10.43
N PHE A 181 0.40 -10.30 9.86
CA PHE A 181 1.51 -9.37 10.09
C PHE A 181 1.52 -8.77 11.49
N ASP A 182 0.36 -8.48 12.07
CA ASP A 182 0.27 -7.98 13.45
C ASP A 182 0.85 -9.00 14.44
N GLU A 183 0.55 -10.29 14.30
CA GLU A 183 1.06 -11.38 15.15
C GLU A 183 2.57 -11.60 14.99
N HIS A 184 3.06 -11.62 13.73
CA HIS A 184 4.48 -11.83 13.44
C HIS A 184 5.35 -10.66 13.92
N LEU A 185 4.93 -9.43 13.67
CA LEU A 185 5.62 -8.24 14.14
C LEU A 185 5.64 -8.14 15.68
N GLU A 186 4.53 -8.50 16.33
CA GLU A 186 4.45 -8.55 17.79
C GLU A 186 5.44 -9.57 18.37
N ALA A 187 5.57 -10.75 17.75
CA ALA A 187 6.53 -11.77 18.17
C ALA A 187 7.98 -11.27 18.02
N VAL A 188 8.31 -10.68 16.87
CA VAL A 188 9.64 -10.09 16.63
C VAL A 188 9.96 -8.98 17.61
N TYR A 189 9.01 -8.08 17.87
CA TYR A 189 9.22 -7.00 18.83
C TYR A 189 9.51 -7.52 20.25
N LYS A 190 8.78 -8.54 20.71
CA LYS A 190 8.99 -9.14 22.03
C LYS A 190 10.33 -9.85 22.15
N GLU A 191 10.81 -10.45 21.08
CA GLU A 191 12.08 -11.17 21.06
C GLU A 191 13.29 -10.26 20.86
N LYS A 192 13.21 -9.31 19.91
CA LYS A 192 14.35 -8.54 19.41
C LYS A 192 14.27 -7.03 19.66
N GLY A 193 13.09 -6.53 20.04
CA GLY A 193 12.89 -5.14 20.40
C GLY A 193 12.74 -4.18 19.22
N LYS A 194 12.86 -2.89 19.53
CA LYS A 194 12.62 -1.78 18.60
C LYS A 194 13.55 -1.78 17.38
N ASP A 195 14.83 -2.03 17.59
CA ASP A 195 15.86 -1.90 16.55
C ASP A 195 15.60 -2.85 15.38
N GLU A 196 15.07 -4.06 15.64
CA GLU A 196 14.69 -4.99 14.59
C GLU A 196 13.47 -4.48 13.81
N ILE A 197 12.50 -3.87 14.47
CA ILE A 197 11.33 -3.27 13.78
C ILE A 197 11.77 -2.10 12.87
N GLU A 198 12.71 -1.28 13.31
CA GLU A 198 13.30 -0.22 12.50
C GLU A 198 14.05 -0.79 11.29
N SER A 199 14.82 -1.86 11.48
CA SER A 199 15.50 -2.57 10.38
C SER A 199 14.51 -3.14 9.38
N ILE A 200 13.45 -3.80 9.84
CA ILE A 200 12.37 -4.33 8.98
C ILE A 200 11.69 -3.20 8.20
N PHE A 201 11.33 -2.11 8.86
CA PHE A 201 10.73 -0.95 8.19
C PHE A 201 11.66 -0.36 7.13
N LYS A 202 12.95 -0.19 7.44
CA LYS A 202 13.96 0.30 6.50
C LYS A 202 14.09 -0.62 5.27
N LYS A 203 14.11 -1.93 5.47
CA LYS A 203 14.13 -2.91 4.38
C LYS A 203 12.87 -2.78 3.51
N LEU A 204 11.68 -2.74 4.13
CA LEU A 204 10.40 -2.60 3.45
C LEU A 204 10.39 -1.39 2.50
N VAL A 205 10.75 -0.22 3.00
CA VAL A 205 10.56 1.03 2.23
C VAL A 205 11.71 1.35 1.27
N ASN A 206 12.93 0.85 1.53
CA ASN A 206 14.11 1.23 0.78
C ASN A 206 14.82 0.10 0.06
N ARG A 207 14.57 -1.18 0.40
CA ARG A 207 15.30 -2.32 -0.15
C ARG A 207 14.47 -3.23 -1.05
N LEU A 208 13.15 -3.18 -0.94
CA LEU A 208 12.27 -3.86 -1.87
C LEU A 208 12.01 -2.96 -3.08
N HIS A 209 12.31 -3.47 -4.27
CA HIS A 209 12.25 -2.68 -5.50
C HIS A 209 11.28 -3.29 -6.50
N PHE A 210 10.50 -2.42 -7.13
CA PHE A 210 9.63 -2.74 -8.26
C PHE A 210 10.25 -2.24 -9.57
N ASN A 211 10.10 -3.03 -10.61
CA ASN A 211 10.30 -2.55 -11.97
C ASN A 211 8.99 -1.89 -12.44
N ILE A 212 9.02 -0.58 -12.64
CA ILE A 212 7.82 0.18 -12.99
C ILE A 212 7.66 0.23 -14.51
N HIS A 213 6.51 -0.21 -14.96
CA HIS A 213 6.06 -0.07 -16.34
C HIS A 213 4.91 0.93 -16.41
N TYR A 214 5.15 2.09 -17.04
CA TYR A 214 4.10 3.08 -17.29
C TYR A 214 3.37 2.71 -18.57
N ILE A 215 2.03 2.66 -18.51
CA ILE A 215 1.16 2.37 -19.65
C ILE A 215 0.74 3.71 -20.26
N ASP A 216 1.04 3.89 -21.55
CA ASP A 216 0.67 5.08 -22.31
C ASP A 216 -0.83 5.12 -22.61
N ASP A 217 -1.38 6.34 -22.77
CA ASP A 217 -2.81 6.60 -23.02
C ASP A 217 -3.37 5.92 -24.27
N ASP A 218 -2.53 5.68 -25.28
CA ASP A 218 -2.92 5.06 -26.56
C ASP A 218 -3.05 3.53 -26.49
N PHE A 219 -2.69 2.93 -25.36
CA PHE A 219 -2.80 1.48 -25.17
C PHE A 219 -4.11 1.14 -24.47
N ASP A 220 -4.88 0.26 -25.08
CA ASP A 220 -6.08 -0.28 -24.44
C ASP A 220 -5.67 -1.07 -23.18
N VAL A 221 -6.02 -0.53 -22.02
CA VAL A 221 -5.67 -1.11 -20.71
C VAL A 221 -6.22 -2.53 -20.57
N PHE A 222 -7.37 -2.83 -21.20
CA PHE A 222 -7.93 -4.17 -21.24
C PHE A 222 -7.06 -5.15 -22.01
N VAL A 223 -6.53 -4.74 -23.17
CA VAL A 223 -5.61 -5.57 -23.96
C VAL A 223 -4.31 -5.80 -23.20
N ALA A 224 -3.80 -4.78 -22.52
CA ALA A 224 -2.61 -4.90 -21.67
C ALA A 224 -2.86 -5.90 -20.52
N PHE A 225 -3.99 -5.79 -19.83
CA PHE A 225 -4.37 -6.65 -18.72
C PHE A 225 -4.54 -8.12 -19.15
N GLU A 226 -5.29 -8.39 -20.24
CA GLU A 226 -5.45 -9.75 -20.78
C GLU A 226 -4.11 -10.36 -21.21
N THR A 227 -3.26 -9.57 -21.86
CA THR A 227 -1.95 -10.03 -22.32
C THR A 227 -1.01 -10.36 -21.18
N MET A 228 -1.05 -9.61 -20.08
CA MET A 228 -0.22 -9.83 -18.90
C MET A 228 -0.71 -11.03 -18.08
N ASN A 229 -2.02 -11.20 -17.90
CA ASN A 229 -2.59 -12.32 -17.17
C ASN A 229 -2.47 -13.68 -17.91
N ASN A 230 -2.43 -13.67 -19.24
CA ASN A 230 -2.27 -14.90 -20.04
C ASN A 230 -0.82 -15.40 -20.12
N ARG A 231 0.13 -14.75 -19.49
CA ARG A 231 1.56 -15.14 -19.45
C ARG A 231 2.00 -15.76 -18.11
N GLY A 232 1.03 -15.99 -17.18
CA GLY A 232 1.27 -16.59 -15.87
C GLY A 232 0.79 -18.04 -15.78
#